data_aa320331bb34401093c114006cf45831
#
_entry.id   aa320331bb34401093c114006cf45831
#
_cell.length_a   1.000
_cell.length_b   1.000
_cell.length_c   1.000
_cell.angle_alpha   90.00
_cell.angle_beta   90.00
_cell.angle_gamma   90.00
#
_symmetry.space_group_name_H-M   'P 1'
#
loop_
_entity.id
_entity.type
_entity.pdbx_description
1 polymer ?
#
loop_
_entity_poly.entity_id
_entity_poly.type
_entity_poly.pdbx_seq_one_letter_code
_entity_poly.pdbx_strand_id
1 'polypeptide(L)'
;MRKLLILFVLVLLPWLSVQSQKPIYQDAGQPVEIRVKDLLKRMTLHEKVLQLNQYTFGENDNPNNIGTEVKNLPAEIGSLIYLHTDPKLRNQIQRKAMEESRLGIPILFGFDVIHGLRTVYPISLAQACSFNPDLVTQACGMAAKESVLSGIDWTFSPMIDVARDPRWGRISECYGEDPCLVKEMGVAFV
;
A
#
# COMPACT_ATOMS: atom_id res chain seq x y z
N MET A 1 21.68 -60.24 -9.01
CA MET A 1 22.22 -59.05 -8.34
C MET A 1 22.16 -57.75 -9.18
N ARG A 2 22.51 -57.72 -10.45
CA ARG A 2 22.40 -56.48 -11.29
C ARG A 2 20.99 -55.87 -11.42
N LYS A 3 19.95 -56.68 -11.52
CA LYS A 3 18.54 -56.22 -11.63
C LYS A 3 18.01 -55.63 -10.33
N LEU A 4 18.47 -56.09 -9.17
CA LEU A 4 18.08 -55.55 -7.87
C LEU A 4 18.72 -54.19 -7.62
N LEU A 5 19.93 -53.95 -8.10
CA LEU A 5 20.65 -52.68 -7.98
C LEU A 5 19.98 -51.58 -8.79
N ILE A 6 19.47 -51.91 -9.99
CA ILE A 6 18.77 -50.94 -10.87
C ILE A 6 17.40 -50.55 -10.24
N LEU A 7 16.71 -51.49 -9.60
CA LEU A 7 15.43 -51.18 -8.92
C LEU A 7 15.66 -50.27 -7.71
N PHE A 8 16.75 -50.43 -6.98
CA PHE A 8 17.11 -49.60 -5.82
C PHE A 8 17.45 -48.14 -6.22
N VAL A 9 18.13 -47.97 -7.35
CA VAL A 9 18.45 -46.63 -7.90
C VAL A 9 17.21 -45.93 -8.40
N LEU A 10 16.24 -46.64 -9.02
CA LEU A 10 14.99 -46.07 -9.50
C LEU A 10 14.04 -45.68 -8.35
N VAL A 11 14.11 -46.29 -7.18
CA VAL A 11 13.30 -45.97 -6.00
C VAL A 11 13.85 -44.74 -5.25
N LEU A 12 15.17 -44.47 -5.37
CA LEU A 12 15.81 -43.32 -4.71
C LEU A 12 15.69 -42.00 -5.51
N LEU A 13 15.41 -42.07 -6.81
CA LEU A 13 15.26 -40.88 -7.67
C LEU A 13 14.11 -39.92 -7.31
N PRO A 14 12.94 -40.38 -6.78
CA PRO A 14 11.88 -39.45 -6.40
C PRO A 14 12.12 -38.67 -5.11
N TRP A 15 13.20 -38.97 -4.37
CA TRP A 15 13.55 -38.27 -3.12
C TRP A 15 14.55 -37.11 -3.31
N LEU A 16 14.99 -36.85 -4.52
CA LEU A 16 15.65 -35.62 -4.86
C LEU A 16 14.56 -34.55 -5.00
N SER A 17 14.13 -34.01 -3.88
CA SER A 17 13.31 -32.80 -3.83
C SER A 17 14.05 -31.72 -4.61
N VAL A 18 13.59 -31.44 -5.84
CA VAL A 18 14.01 -30.24 -6.56
C VAL A 18 13.54 -29.07 -5.71
N GLN A 19 14.43 -28.60 -4.85
CA GLN A 19 14.19 -27.38 -4.10
C GLN A 19 14.09 -26.27 -5.15
N SER A 20 12.86 -25.91 -5.52
CA SER A 20 12.61 -24.81 -6.44
C SER A 20 13.30 -23.58 -5.86
N GLN A 21 14.33 -23.11 -6.52
CA GLN A 21 14.99 -21.88 -6.10
C GLN A 21 13.94 -20.77 -6.05
N LYS A 22 13.91 -20.09 -4.91
CA LYS A 22 13.00 -18.95 -4.72
C LYS A 22 13.19 -17.95 -5.87
N PRO A 23 12.14 -17.48 -6.53
CA PRO A 23 12.27 -16.49 -7.60
C PRO A 23 13.07 -15.26 -7.15
N ILE A 24 13.84 -14.66 -8.05
CA ILE A 24 14.70 -13.51 -7.73
C ILE A 24 13.89 -12.34 -7.15
N TYR A 25 12.69 -12.09 -7.66
CA TYR A 25 11.84 -10.99 -7.15
C TYR A 25 11.42 -11.17 -5.68
N GLN A 26 11.41 -12.39 -5.17
CA GLN A 26 11.10 -12.72 -3.77
C GLN A 26 12.33 -12.70 -2.85
N ASP A 27 13.54 -12.60 -3.41
CA ASP A 27 14.77 -12.52 -2.62
C ASP A 27 15.05 -11.08 -2.21
N ALA A 28 14.81 -10.77 -0.92
CA ALA A 28 15.05 -9.43 -0.37
C ALA A 28 16.54 -9.01 -0.37
N GLY A 29 17.47 -9.96 -0.50
CA GLY A 29 18.91 -9.67 -0.60
C GLY A 29 19.34 -9.15 -1.96
N GLN A 30 18.49 -9.24 -2.99
CA GLN A 30 18.77 -8.72 -4.32
C GLN A 30 18.42 -7.23 -4.45
N PRO A 31 19.17 -6.48 -5.28
CA PRO A 31 18.84 -5.10 -5.58
C PRO A 31 17.41 -4.95 -6.15
N VAL A 32 16.71 -3.88 -5.75
CA VAL A 32 15.31 -3.62 -6.14
C VAL A 32 15.12 -3.69 -7.65
N GLU A 33 16.01 -3.06 -8.43
CA GLU A 33 15.95 -3.05 -9.90
C GLU A 33 15.98 -4.46 -10.52
N ILE A 34 16.79 -5.36 -9.96
CA ILE A 34 16.89 -6.74 -10.43
C ILE A 34 15.60 -7.49 -10.09
N ARG A 35 15.05 -7.28 -8.89
CA ARG A 35 13.80 -7.89 -8.45
C ARG A 35 12.61 -7.42 -9.30
N VAL A 36 12.50 -6.12 -9.55
CA VAL A 36 11.46 -5.53 -10.40
C VAL A 36 11.54 -6.08 -11.83
N LYS A 37 12.74 -6.14 -12.40
CA LYS A 37 12.95 -6.67 -13.76
C LYS A 37 12.56 -8.15 -13.89
N ASP A 38 12.86 -8.96 -12.87
CA ASP A 38 12.47 -10.38 -12.83
C ASP A 38 10.96 -10.52 -12.70
N LEU A 39 10.32 -9.75 -11.79
CA LEU A 39 8.88 -9.75 -11.60
C LEU A 39 8.13 -9.36 -12.88
N LEU A 40 8.50 -8.24 -13.49
CA LEU A 40 7.84 -7.74 -14.72
C LEU A 40 7.91 -8.73 -15.89
N LYS A 41 9.00 -9.52 -15.99
CA LYS A 41 9.12 -10.59 -17.01
C LYS A 41 8.16 -11.74 -16.77
N ARG A 42 7.79 -11.99 -15.52
CA ARG A 42 6.87 -13.08 -15.13
C ARG A 42 5.42 -12.71 -15.24
N MET A 43 5.10 -11.42 -15.16
CA MET A 43 3.75 -10.88 -15.18
C MET A 43 3.12 -11.00 -16.57
N THR A 44 1.89 -11.49 -16.62
CA THR A 44 1.01 -11.36 -17.78
C THR A 44 0.57 -9.92 -17.97
N LEU A 45 0.00 -9.60 -19.15
CA LEU A 45 -0.57 -8.28 -19.40
C LEU A 45 -1.71 -7.97 -18.42
N HIS A 46 -2.56 -8.95 -18.12
CA HIS A 46 -3.67 -8.82 -17.18
C HIS A 46 -3.17 -8.45 -15.77
N GLU A 47 -2.17 -9.17 -15.26
CA GLU A 47 -1.57 -8.86 -13.95
C GLU A 47 -0.93 -7.47 -13.91
N LYS A 48 -0.28 -7.03 -14.99
CA LYS A 48 0.29 -5.68 -15.09
C LYS A 48 -0.81 -4.61 -15.02
N VAL A 49 -1.93 -4.82 -15.72
CA VAL A 49 -3.07 -3.89 -15.70
C VAL A 49 -3.71 -3.84 -14.31
N LEU A 50 -3.87 -5.00 -13.64
CA LEU A 50 -4.42 -5.04 -12.29
C LEU A 50 -3.52 -4.34 -11.28
N GLN A 51 -2.19 -4.42 -11.42
CA GLN A 51 -1.25 -3.68 -10.57
C GLN A 51 -1.36 -2.15 -10.71
N LEU A 52 -1.90 -1.65 -11.81
CA LEU A 52 -2.17 -0.21 -12.01
C LEU A 52 -3.55 0.20 -11.48
N ASN A 53 -4.39 -0.74 -11.09
CA ASN A 53 -5.72 -0.46 -10.56
C ASN A 53 -5.66 -0.17 -9.05
N GLN A 54 -6.46 0.82 -8.65
CA GLN A 54 -6.78 1.12 -7.27
C GLN A 54 -8.28 0.93 -7.06
N TYR A 55 -8.64 0.08 -6.11
CA TYR A 55 -10.03 -0.14 -5.71
C TYR A 55 -10.33 0.60 -4.43
N THR A 56 -11.60 0.95 -4.19
CA THR A 56 -12.05 1.41 -2.89
C THR A 56 -12.62 0.23 -2.09
N PHE A 57 -12.30 0.17 -0.81
CA PHE A 57 -12.77 -0.85 0.11
C PHE A 57 -13.32 -0.22 1.38
N GLY A 58 -14.54 -0.61 1.77
CA GLY A 58 -15.19 -0.12 2.98
C GLY A 58 -16.10 1.09 2.77
N GLU A 59 -16.57 1.36 1.55
CA GLU A 59 -17.57 2.41 1.28
C GLU A 59 -18.92 2.11 1.94
N ASN A 60 -19.23 0.83 2.15
CA ASN A 60 -20.46 0.42 2.80
C ASN A 60 -20.14 0.00 4.24
N ASP A 61 -20.46 0.86 5.20
CA ASP A 61 -20.29 0.62 6.65
C ASP A 61 -21.17 -0.53 7.20
N ASN A 62 -21.62 -1.45 6.36
CA ASN A 62 -22.38 -2.60 6.78
C ASN A 62 -21.44 -3.76 7.16
N PRO A 63 -21.28 -4.08 8.46
CA PRO A 63 -20.39 -5.13 8.92
C PRO A 63 -20.70 -6.50 8.28
N ASN A 64 -21.95 -6.72 7.86
CA ASN A 64 -22.38 -7.97 7.24
C ASN A 64 -21.84 -8.13 5.80
N ASN A 65 -21.42 -7.04 5.14
CA ASN A 65 -20.92 -7.05 3.77
C ASN A 65 -19.41 -7.17 3.67
N ILE A 66 -18.66 -6.89 4.74
CA ILE A 66 -17.18 -6.88 4.73
C ILE A 66 -16.62 -8.22 4.21
N GLY A 67 -17.16 -9.34 4.67
CA GLY A 67 -16.72 -10.67 4.21
C GLY A 67 -16.95 -10.89 2.71
N THR A 68 -18.04 -10.36 2.17
CA THR A 68 -18.38 -10.41 0.73
C THR A 68 -17.47 -9.49 -0.07
N GLU A 69 -17.18 -8.29 0.42
CA GLU A 69 -16.25 -7.36 -0.22
C GLU A 69 -14.85 -7.96 -0.31
N VAL A 70 -14.32 -8.52 0.78
CA VAL A 70 -13.02 -9.22 0.78
C VAL A 70 -13.01 -10.36 -0.22
N LYS A 71 -14.09 -11.16 -0.28
CA LYS A 71 -14.19 -12.28 -1.21
C LYS A 71 -14.15 -11.85 -2.68
N ASN A 72 -14.84 -10.75 -3.00
CA ASN A 72 -14.98 -10.25 -4.37
C ASN A 72 -13.77 -9.42 -4.84
N LEU A 73 -12.89 -9.01 -3.94
CA LEU A 73 -11.70 -8.25 -4.28
C LEU A 73 -10.73 -9.11 -5.10
N PRO A 74 -10.28 -8.66 -6.29
CA PRO A 74 -9.26 -9.37 -7.04
C PRO A 74 -7.94 -9.44 -6.24
N ALA A 75 -7.32 -10.63 -6.22
CA ALA A 75 -6.09 -10.84 -5.45
C ALA A 75 -4.85 -10.15 -6.05
N GLU A 76 -4.92 -9.78 -7.33
CA GLU A 76 -3.79 -9.23 -8.10
C GLU A 76 -3.78 -7.70 -8.19
N ILE A 77 -4.66 -6.98 -7.49
CA ILE A 77 -4.72 -5.51 -7.55
C ILE A 77 -3.49 -4.87 -6.92
N GLY A 78 -3.10 -3.69 -7.43
CA GLY A 78 -1.92 -2.97 -6.95
C GLY A 78 -2.15 -2.21 -5.66
N SER A 79 -3.31 -1.57 -5.51
CA SER A 79 -3.61 -0.74 -4.34
C SER A 79 -5.09 -0.69 -3.98
N LEU A 80 -5.34 -0.28 -2.73
CA LEU A 80 -6.67 -0.02 -2.19
C LEU A 80 -6.72 1.36 -1.57
N ILE A 81 -7.82 2.09 -1.79
CA ILE A 81 -8.29 3.11 -0.85
C ILE A 81 -8.96 2.36 0.29
N TYR A 82 -8.30 2.31 1.44
CA TYR A 82 -8.72 1.49 2.57
C TYR A 82 -9.43 2.34 3.63
N LEU A 83 -10.75 2.38 3.60
CA LEU A 83 -11.58 3.23 4.46
C LEU A 83 -11.76 2.67 5.89
N HIS A 84 -10.97 1.67 6.28
CA HIS A 84 -10.94 1.11 7.61
C HIS A 84 -9.61 1.38 8.32
N THR A 85 -9.62 1.29 9.64
CA THR A 85 -8.41 1.38 10.47
C THR A 85 -8.16 0.09 11.27
N ASP A 86 -8.76 -1.04 10.84
CA ASP A 86 -8.59 -2.34 11.47
C ASP A 86 -7.41 -3.11 10.87
N PRO A 87 -6.31 -3.29 11.62
CA PRO A 87 -5.15 -4.04 11.12
C PRO A 87 -5.44 -5.52 10.86
N LYS A 88 -6.41 -6.12 11.54
CA LYS A 88 -6.77 -7.54 11.33
C LYS A 88 -7.43 -7.73 9.98
N LEU A 89 -8.37 -6.86 9.63
CA LEU A 89 -9.02 -6.87 8.33
C LEU A 89 -8.01 -6.58 7.21
N ARG A 90 -7.14 -5.58 7.39
CA ARG A 90 -6.03 -5.30 6.48
C ARG A 90 -5.17 -6.54 6.24
N ASN A 91 -4.78 -7.24 7.30
CA ASN A 91 -3.96 -8.45 7.18
C ASN A 91 -4.69 -9.61 6.52
N GLN A 92 -6.02 -9.71 6.67
CA GLN A 92 -6.84 -10.69 5.96
C GLN A 92 -6.82 -10.43 4.45
N ILE A 93 -7.01 -9.18 4.03
CA ILE A 93 -6.95 -8.77 2.62
C ILE A 93 -5.55 -9.02 2.04
N GLN A 94 -4.50 -8.64 2.78
CA GLN A 94 -3.13 -8.87 2.34
C GLN A 94 -2.80 -10.36 2.19
N ARG A 95 -3.28 -11.19 3.12
CA ARG A 95 -3.09 -12.64 3.02
C ARG A 95 -3.75 -13.20 1.77
N LYS A 96 -4.96 -12.74 1.44
CA LYS A 96 -5.64 -13.11 0.19
C LYS A 96 -4.76 -12.77 -1.02
N ALA A 97 -4.20 -11.58 -1.11
CA ALA A 97 -3.32 -11.20 -2.21
C ALA A 97 -2.07 -12.07 -2.30
N MET A 98 -1.47 -12.40 -1.16
CA MET A 98 -0.25 -13.21 -1.10
C MET A 98 -0.47 -14.70 -1.39
N GLU A 99 -1.62 -15.27 -1.02
CA GLU A 99 -1.89 -16.70 -1.09
C GLU A 99 -2.73 -17.09 -2.30
N GLU A 100 -3.65 -16.23 -2.77
CA GLU A 100 -4.57 -16.53 -3.86
C GLU A 100 -4.07 -16.02 -5.22
N SER A 101 -3.15 -15.05 -5.26
CA SER A 101 -2.56 -14.60 -6.53
C SER A 101 -1.35 -15.46 -6.93
N ARG A 102 -1.14 -15.62 -8.23
CA ARG A 102 -0.04 -16.44 -8.78
C ARG A 102 1.36 -15.95 -8.40
N LEU A 103 1.54 -14.65 -8.27
CA LEU A 103 2.84 -14.03 -8.00
C LEU A 103 3.01 -13.60 -6.54
N GLY A 104 1.95 -13.60 -5.74
CA GLY A 104 2.00 -13.21 -4.34
C GLY A 104 2.47 -11.78 -4.13
N ILE A 105 2.00 -10.84 -4.99
CA ILE A 105 2.37 -9.42 -4.88
C ILE A 105 1.50 -8.78 -3.81
N PRO A 106 2.09 -8.13 -2.78
CA PRO A 106 1.32 -7.45 -1.75
C PRO A 106 0.61 -6.21 -2.29
N ILE A 107 -0.57 -5.92 -1.73
CA ILE A 107 -1.36 -4.72 -2.01
C ILE A 107 -0.81 -3.53 -1.22
N LEU A 108 -0.80 -2.33 -1.81
CA LEU A 108 -0.58 -1.07 -1.12
C LEU A 108 -1.90 -0.55 -0.57
N PHE A 109 -1.95 -0.26 0.73
CA PHE A 109 -3.11 0.30 1.40
C PHE A 109 -2.96 1.80 1.55
N GLY A 110 -3.77 2.55 0.81
CA GLY A 110 -3.79 4.01 0.82
C GLY A 110 -4.96 4.58 1.60
N PHE A 111 -4.78 5.77 2.19
CA PHE A 111 -5.83 6.52 2.88
C PHE A 111 -5.56 8.02 2.84
N ASP A 112 -6.63 8.82 2.92
CA ASP A 112 -6.54 10.26 3.07
C ASP A 112 -6.23 10.64 4.52
N VAL A 113 -4.97 10.97 4.80
CA VAL A 113 -4.53 11.40 6.14
C VAL A 113 -4.10 12.87 6.07
N ILE A 114 -5.05 13.74 5.65
CA ILE A 114 -4.76 15.15 5.32
C ILE A 114 -4.40 15.96 6.57
N HIS A 115 -5.12 15.73 7.67
CA HIS A 115 -4.88 16.43 8.93
C HIS A 115 -5.04 15.52 10.17
N GLY A 116 -4.51 14.31 10.07
CA GLY A 116 -4.56 13.28 11.10
C GLY A 116 -5.40 12.08 10.71
N LEU A 117 -5.29 11.00 11.50
CA LEU A 117 -6.06 9.76 11.31
C LEU A 117 -7.03 9.53 12.48
N ARG A 118 -6.53 9.10 13.64
CA ARG A 118 -7.32 8.96 14.87
C ARG A 118 -7.31 10.25 15.66
N THR A 119 -6.14 10.86 15.79
CA THR A 119 -5.99 12.21 16.34
C THR A 119 -6.19 13.19 15.20
N VAL A 120 -7.25 14.00 15.30
CA VAL A 120 -7.60 15.01 14.30
C VAL A 120 -6.92 16.32 14.67
N TYR A 121 -6.12 16.84 13.75
CA TYR A 121 -5.45 18.15 13.86
C TYR A 121 -6.26 19.21 13.11
N PRO A 122 -5.96 20.50 13.28
CA PRO A 122 -6.54 21.56 12.46
C PRO A 122 -6.35 21.26 10.96
N ILE A 123 -7.31 21.66 10.13
CA ILE A 123 -7.19 21.54 8.66
C ILE A 123 -5.97 22.30 8.15
N SER A 124 -5.46 21.94 6.97
CA SER A 124 -4.22 22.48 6.41
C SER A 124 -4.21 24.00 6.36
N LEU A 125 -5.34 24.63 5.95
CA LEU A 125 -5.48 26.08 5.95
C LEU A 125 -5.33 26.70 7.36
N ALA A 126 -5.89 26.05 8.38
CA ALA A 126 -5.75 26.52 9.76
C ALA A 126 -4.33 26.29 10.31
N GLN A 127 -3.67 25.20 9.91
CA GLN A 127 -2.25 24.98 10.23
C GLN A 127 -1.37 26.07 9.61
N ALA A 128 -1.66 26.48 8.37
CA ALA A 128 -0.94 27.56 7.68
C ALA A 128 -1.04 28.91 8.43
N CYS A 129 -2.18 29.18 9.07
CA CYS A 129 -2.37 30.40 9.90
C CYS A 129 -1.40 30.48 11.10
N SER A 130 -0.77 29.38 11.50
CA SER A 130 0.25 29.40 12.54
C SER A 130 1.57 30.01 12.09
N PHE A 131 1.84 30.02 10.77
CA PHE A 131 3.14 30.35 10.18
C PHE A 131 4.32 29.57 10.80
N ASN A 132 4.04 28.37 11.34
CA ASN A 132 5.00 27.56 12.05
C ASN A 132 5.08 26.15 11.47
N PRO A 133 6.03 25.88 10.55
CA PRO A 133 6.24 24.56 9.94
C PRO A 133 6.52 23.44 10.96
N ASP A 134 7.16 23.74 12.10
CA ASP A 134 7.48 22.73 13.11
C ASP A 134 6.23 22.08 13.71
N LEU A 135 5.13 22.83 13.83
CA LEU A 135 3.85 22.29 14.30
C LEU A 135 3.28 21.30 13.29
N VAL A 136 3.44 21.58 11.99
CA VAL A 136 3.02 20.67 10.91
C VAL A 136 3.83 19.38 10.98
N THR A 137 5.16 19.48 11.10
CA THR A 137 6.04 18.31 11.23
C THR A 137 5.65 17.42 12.43
N GLN A 138 5.35 18.02 13.59
CA GLN A 138 4.93 17.27 14.78
C GLN A 138 3.58 16.56 14.56
N ALA A 139 2.59 17.27 14.02
CA ALA A 139 1.26 16.73 13.75
C ALA A 139 1.32 15.57 12.73
N CYS A 140 2.08 15.76 11.64
CA CYS A 140 2.23 14.76 10.58
C CYS A 140 3.03 13.54 11.05
N GLY A 141 4.07 13.74 11.85
CA GLY A 141 4.81 12.64 12.45
C GLY A 141 3.96 11.75 13.35
N MET A 142 3.02 12.35 14.10
CA MET A 142 2.05 11.59 14.89
C MET A 142 1.02 10.87 14.00
N ALA A 143 0.48 11.57 13.00
CA ALA A 143 -0.46 11.00 12.05
C ALA A 143 0.15 9.83 11.26
N ALA A 144 1.40 9.95 10.82
CA ALA A 144 2.14 8.88 10.15
C ALA A 144 2.29 7.65 11.06
N LYS A 145 2.61 7.85 12.34
CA LYS A 145 2.72 6.77 13.32
C LYS A 145 1.39 6.05 13.54
N GLU A 146 0.30 6.79 13.68
CA GLU A 146 -1.04 6.22 13.78
C GLU A 146 -1.42 5.44 12.51
N SER A 147 -1.07 5.94 11.33
CA SER A 147 -1.34 5.33 10.03
C SER A 147 -0.62 3.99 9.88
N VAL A 148 0.67 3.93 10.17
CA VAL A 148 1.45 2.69 10.13
C VAL A 148 0.86 1.64 11.09
N LEU A 149 0.52 2.04 12.32
CA LEU A 149 -0.10 1.15 13.31
C LEU A 149 -1.50 0.67 12.91
N SER A 150 -2.18 1.40 12.05
CA SER A 150 -3.48 1.03 11.46
C SER A 150 -3.36 0.22 10.16
N GLY A 151 -2.14 0.01 9.66
CA GLY A 151 -1.86 -0.77 8.46
C GLY A 151 -2.00 0.00 7.16
N ILE A 152 -1.88 1.32 7.20
CA ILE A 152 -1.84 2.19 6.03
C ILE A 152 -0.39 2.33 5.58
N ASP A 153 -0.14 2.05 4.29
CA ASP A 153 1.19 2.07 3.69
C ASP A 153 1.45 3.37 2.91
N TRP A 154 0.38 4.07 2.52
CA TRP A 154 0.44 5.22 1.62
C TRP A 154 -0.64 6.24 1.98
N THR A 155 -0.26 7.51 2.13
CA THR A 155 -1.19 8.63 2.26
C THR A 155 -1.25 9.43 0.96
N PHE A 156 -2.44 10.00 0.66
CA PHE A 156 -2.63 10.87 -0.52
C PHE A 156 -2.38 12.35 -0.20
N SER A 157 -1.73 12.64 0.91
CA SER A 157 -1.36 13.97 1.40
C SER A 157 0.13 14.25 1.21
N PRO A 158 0.57 15.51 1.26
CA PRO A 158 -0.16 16.75 1.49
C PRO A 158 -0.88 17.28 0.24
N MET A 159 -1.90 18.13 0.43
CA MET A 159 -2.48 18.97 -0.61
C MET A 159 -1.65 20.26 -0.71
N ILE A 160 -0.87 20.38 -1.79
CA ILE A 160 0.07 21.50 -2.02
C ILE A 160 -0.34 22.40 -3.19
N ASP A 161 -1.63 22.39 -3.51
CA ASP A 161 -2.21 23.32 -4.47
C ASP A 161 -2.18 24.74 -3.91
N VAL A 162 -1.87 25.70 -4.76
CA VAL A 162 -1.91 27.13 -4.41
C VAL A 162 -3.33 27.65 -4.59
N ALA A 163 -3.99 27.99 -3.49
CA ALA A 163 -5.40 28.39 -3.47
C ALA A 163 -5.61 29.82 -4.00
N ARG A 164 -5.64 30.00 -5.33
CA ARG A 164 -5.77 31.31 -5.97
C ARG A 164 -7.20 31.81 -6.08
N ASP A 165 -8.18 30.91 -6.11
CA ASP A 165 -9.59 31.24 -6.30
C ASP A 165 -10.42 30.65 -5.17
N PRO A 166 -11.09 31.46 -4.32
CA PRO A 166 -11.89 30.99 -3.19
C PRO A 166 -13.12 30.17 -3.58
N ARG A 167 -13.48 30.12 -4.87
CA ARG A 167 -14.57 29.28 -5.39
C ARG A 167 -14.15 27.81 -5.54
N TRP A 168 -12.85 27.52 -5.49
CA TRP A 168 -12.38 26.14 -5.55
C TRP A 168 -12.81 25.33 -4.31
N GLY A 169 -13.49 24.20 -4.53
CA GLY A 169 -14.15 23.43 -3.47
C GLY A 169 -13.24 22.81 -2.43
N ARG A 170 -11.91 22.66 -2.74
CA ARG A 170 -10.92 22.06 -1.84
C ARG A 170 -9.98 23.07 -1.18
N ILE A 171 -10.36 24.34 -1.13
CA ILE A 171 -9.51 25.42 -0.60
C ILE A 171 -9.09 25.19 0.85
N SER A 172 -9.93 24.55 1.67
CA SER A 172 -9.66 24.26 3.07
C SER A 172 -8.59 23.17 3.29
N GLU A 173 -8.32 22.37 2.27
CA GLU A 173 -7.33 21.28 2.34
C GLU A 173 -5.90 21.74 2.05
N CYS A 174 -5.71 22.91 1.44
CA CYS A 174 -4.39 23.45 1.10
C CYS A 174 -3.92 24.50 2.11
N TYR A 175 -2.64 24.88 2.00
CA TYR A 175 -1.98 25.80 2.94
C TYR A 175 -2.13 27.28 2.59
N GLY A 176 -3.02 27.64 1.66
CA GLY A 176 -3.34 29.02 1.31
C GLY A 176 -2.90 29.45 -0.08
N GLU A 177 -2.85 30.77 -0.31
CA GLU A 177 -2.63 31.39 -1.62
C GLU A 177 -1.15 31.76 -1.88
N ASP A 178 -0.31 31.79 -0.84
CA ASP A 178 1.09 32.13 -0.94
C ASP A 178 1.95 30.90 -1.30
N PRO A 179 2.60 30.88 -2.49
CA PRO A 179 3.42 29.75 -2.90
C PRO A 179 4.61 29.47 -1.96
N CYS A 180 5.15 30.49 -1.29
CA CYS A 180 6.25 30.30 -0.34
C CYS A 180 5.77 29.55 0.90
N LEU A 181 4.64 29.98 1.48
CA LEU A 181 4.04 29.30 2.63
C LEU A 181 3.62 27.88 2.30
N VAL A 182 2.95 27.66 1.14
CA VAL A 182 2.56 26.32 0.68
C VAL A 182 3.77 25.40 0.55
N LYS A 183 4.88 25.90 -0.01
CA LYS A 183 6.14 25.15 -0.13
C LYS A 183 6.69 24.75 1.25
N GLU A 184 6.83 25.72 2.15
CA GLU A 184 7.42 25.47 3.49
C GLU A 184 6.57 24.48 4.30
N MET A 185 5.24 24.64 4.29
CA MET A 185 4.32 23.71 4.95
C MET A 185 4.31 22.32 4.29
N GLY A 186 4.38 22.26 2.95
CA GLY A 186 4.46 21.01 2.23
C GLY A 186 5.74 20.23 2.52
N VAL A 187 6.88 20.92 2.63
CA VAL A 187 8.17 20.30 3.05
C VAL A 187 8.09 19.81 4.48
N ALA A 188 7.47 20.57 5.37
CA ALA A 188 7.30 20.20 6.78
C ALA A 188 6.39 18.99 6.98
N PHE A 189 5.44 18.75 6.04
CA PHE A 189 4.54 17.61 6.06
C PHE A 189 5.27 16.30 5.72
N VAL A 190 6.22 16.30 4.76
CA VAL A 190 6.93 15.11 4.26
C VAL A 190 8.16 14.78 5.11
#